data_51bd307deb20ccffc689efa55e035b06
#
_entry.id   51bd307deb20ccffc689efa55e035b06
#
_cell.length_a   1.000
_cell.length_b   1.000
_cell.length_c   1.000
_cell.angle_alpha   90.00
_cell.angle_beta   90.00
_cell.angle_gamma   90.00
#
_symmetry.space_group_name_H-M   'P 1'
#
loop_
_entity.id
_entity.type
_entity.pdbx_description
1 polymer ?
#
loop_
_entity_poly.entity_id
_entity_poly.type
_entity_poly.pdbx_seq_one_letter_code
_entity_poly.pdbx_strand_id
1 'polypeptide(L)'
;MARQTVVLGAGMVGVSIAWHLQQRGHQVTLVDRRQPGRETSFGNAGIIQREAVRPYAFPRDMKTILSVLPNKRVDIRYRPAGMINAASPLLSYWHNSSSRHYKKIVPEYASLIQLCLKTHGPMIEAANAEHLVRREGWLEIYRTPAELEKRVKEAQDARDNFGVQFDVLDRAALEAKEPDLGSDIIGAIHWLDPWTVADPGGLVAAYADAFVQQGGRILQTDIKGLKQQAERWQVDTAAECLEADQVVVALGPWAGSWLKGLGYHFPTFVKRGYHMHYATQPSKKLHYWLMDAEVGYLLAPMNAGVRLTTGAELDRLESPADEQQLAAAEKVARTIFPLAERRDASAWKGARPCLPDMKPVIGPAPKHQGLWLAFGHGHQGFTLGPATGQLLADMIEGEPTEIDMAPFRADRF
;
A
#
# COMPACT_ATOMS: atom_id res chain seq x y z
N MET A 1 -24.97 21.89 -12.80
CA MET A 1 -24.24 21.20 -13.88
C MET A 1 -23.32 20.19 -13.22
N ALA A 2 -23.07 19.03 -13.84
CA ALA A 2 -22.11 18.06 -13.34
C ALA A 2 -20.69 18.68 -13.28
N ARG A 3 -20.00 18.54 -12.15
CA ARG A 3 -18.63 19.10 -12.01
C ARG A 3 -17.63 18.28 -12.85
N GLN A 4 -16.77 18.95 -13.57
CA GLN A 4 -15.68 18.33 -14.31
C GLN A 4 -14.52 18.07 -13.36
N THR A 5 -14.11 16.83 -13.20
CA THR A 5 -13.03 16.44 -12.28
C THR A 5 -11.96 15.64 -13.02
N VAL A 6 -10.71 16.02 -12.84
CA VAL A 6 -9.56 15.27 -13.35
C VAL A 6 -8.83 14.62 -12.17
N VAL A 7 -8.66 13.29 -12.23
CA VAL A 7 -7.89 12.52 -11.23
C VAL A 7 -6.57 12.12 -11.87
N LEU A 8 -5.46 12.52 -11.24
CA LEU A 8 -4.11 12.24 -11.69
C LEU A 8 -3.53 11.02 -10.96
N GLY A 9 -3.29 9.94 -11.70
CA GLY A 9 -2.79 8.66 -11.21
C GLY A 9 -3.85 7.57 -11.17
N ALA A 10 -3.63 6.46 -11.89
CA ALA A 10 -4.53 5.31 -12.00
C ALA A 10 -4.04 4.09 -11.19
N GLY A 11 -3.43 4.32 -10.03
CA GLY A 11 -3.24 3.31 -9.00
C GLY A 11 -4.53 3.05 -8.22
N MET A 12 -4.49 2.14 -7.24
CA MET A 12 -5.66 1.78 -6.39
C MET A 12 -6.36 3.03 -5.83
N VAL A 13 -5.60 4.01 -5.31
CA VAL A 13 -6.15 5.23 -4.70
C VAL A 13 -6.88 6.09 -5.75
N GLY A 14 -6.24 6.37 -6.89
CA GLY A 14 -6.83 7.23 -7.91
C GLY A 14 -8.04 6.61 -8.60
N VAL A 15 -8.00 5.30 -8.91
CA VAL A 15 -9.13 4.57 -9.47
C VAL A 15 -10.32 4.59 -8.50
N SER A 16 -10.07 4.37 -7.20
CA SER A 16 -11.12 4.41 -6.18
C SER A 16 -11.75 5.80 -6.06
N ILE A 17 -10.94 6.85 -6.07
CA ILE A 17 -11.44 8.24 -6.06
C ILE A 17 -12.30 8.52 -7.31
N ALA A 18 -11.80 8.15 -8.49
CA ALA A 18 -12.52 8.33 -9.74
C ALA A 18 -13.88 7.62 -9.73
N TRP A 19 -13.91 6.37 -9.25
CA TRP A 19 -15.14 5.58 -9.11
C TRP A 19 -16.15 6.25 -8.18
N HIS A 20 -15.74 6.68 -6.99
CA HIS A 20 -16.62 7.32 -6.01
C HIS A 20 -17.14 8.68 -6.48
N LEU A 21 -16.34 9.47 -7.19
CA LEU A 21 -16.78 10.75 -7.75
C LEU A 21 -17.75 10.55 -8.92
N GLN A 22 -17.49 9.55 -9.79
CA GLN A 22 -18.41 9.20 -10.89
C GLN A 22 -19.79 8.76 -10.36
N GLN A 23 -19.82 7.98 -9.27
CA GLN A 23 -21.05 7.57 -8.58
C GLN A 23 -21.86 8.78 -8.05
N ARG A 24 -21.19 9.88 -7.72
CA ARG A 24 -21.81 11.13 -7.24
C ARG A 24 -22.16 12.10 -8.37
N GLY A 25 -22.08 11.65 -9.64
CA GLY A 25 -22.49 12.42 -10.80
C GLY A 25 -21.47 13.42 -11.33
N HIS A 26 -20.20 13.32 -10.93
CA HIS A 26 -19.13 14.08 -11.59
C HIS A 26 -18.86 13.53 -12.99
N GLN A 27 -18.36 14.39 -13.88
CA GLN A 27 -17.73 13.97 -15.13
C GLN A 27 -16.24 13.77 -14.88
N VAL A 28 -15.83 12.52 -14.69
CA VAL A 28 -14.47 12.23 -14.25
C VAL A 28 -13.59 11.76 -15.40
N THR A 29 -12.41 12.39 -15.55
CA THR A 29 -11.31 11.89 -16.38
C THR A 29 -10.15 11.44 -15.49
N LEU A 30 -9.82 10.15 -15.55
CA LEU A 30 -8.68 9.56 -14.88
C LEU A 30 -7.47 9.55 -15.81
N VAL A 31 -6.35 10.15 -15.40
CA VAL A 31 -5.16 10.33 -16.23
C VAL A 31 -3.96 9.60 -15.62
N ASP A 32 -3.31 8.74 -16.40
CA ASP A 32 -2.04 8.11 -16.03
C ASP A 32 -1.21 7.78 -17.27
N ARG A 33 0.10 7.75 -17.13
CA ARG A 33 1.03 7.34 -18.20
C ARG A 33 0.94 5.86 -18.57
N ARG A 34 0.43 5.03 -17.65
CA ARG A 34 0.24 3.58 -17.82
C ARG A 34 -1.23 3.20 -17.68
N GLN A 35 -1.53 1.99 -18.07
CA GLN A 35 -2.84 1.38 -17.78
C GLN A 35 -3.09 1.31 -16.26
N PRO A 36 -4.36 1.34 -15.82
CA PRO A 36 -4.71 1.23 -14.41
C PRO A 36 -4.06 0.03 -13.73
N GLY A 37 -3.56 0.27 -12.51
CA GLY A 37 -2.95 -0.78 -11.69
C GLY A 37 -1.54 -1.22 -12.10
N ARG A 38 -0.91 -0.65 -13.12
CA ARG A 38 0.39 -1.11 -13.67
C ARG A 38 1.63 -0.46 -13.07
N GLU A 39 1.47 0.41 -12.06
CA GLU A 39 2.57 0.98 -11.27
C GLU A 39 2.67 0.30 -9.90
N THR A 40 2.78 1.05 -8.80
CA THR A 40 2.99 0.52 -7.44
C THR A 40 1.93 -0.51 -7.02
N SER A 41 0.68 -0.38 -7.46
CA SER A 41 -0.40 -1.32 -7.16
C SER A 41 -0.17 -2.71 -7.74
N PHE A 42 0.46 -2.81 -8.92
CA PHE A 42 0.80 -4.09 -9.56
C PHE A 42 1.65 -4.99 -8.68
N GLY A 43 2.63 -4.39 -7.99
CA GLY A 43 3.55 -5.12 -7.15
C GLY A 43 3.12 -5.29 -5.71
N ASN A 44 1.88 -4.97 -5.38
CA ASN A 44 1.37 -5.18 -4.03
C ASN A 44 1.39 -6.68 -3.66
N ALA A 45 1.55 -6.95 -2.38
CA ALA A 45 1.52 -8.33 -1.86
C ALA A 45 0.13 -8.98 -1.91
N GLY A 46 -0.90 -8.22 -2.31
CA GLY A 46 -2.25 -8.74 -2.46
C GLY A 46 -2.95 -9.00 -1.13
N ILE A 47 -2.78 -8.12 -0.14
CA ILE A 47 -3.49 -8.22 1.14
C ILE A 47 -4.23 -6.91 1.40
N ILE A 48 -5.53 -6.99 1.66
CA ILE A 48 -6.36 -5.92 2.21
C ILE A 48 -6.32 -6.10 3.72
N GLN A 49 -5.47 -5.32 4.38
CA GLN A 49 -4.97 -5.56 5.74
C GLN A 49 -5.84 -4.89 6.82
N ARG A 50 -6.94 -5.54 7.23
CA ARG A 50 -7.79 -5.06 8.34
C ARG A 50 -7.07 -5.11 9.69
N GLU A 51 -6.09 -5.99 9.84
CA GLU A 51 -5.26 -6.15 11.03
C GLU A 51 -4.17 -5.09 11.19
N ALA A 52 -3.83 -4.36 10.14
CA ALA A 52 -2.74 -3.39 10.14
C ALA A 52 -3.10 -2.06 10.84
N VAL A 53 -3.78 -2.13 11.96
CA VAL A 53 -4.24 -0.98 12.77
C VAL A 53 -3.11 -0.15 13.39
N ARG A 54 -1.89 -0.68 13.37
CA ARG A 54 -0.67 -0.01 13.86
C ARG A 54 0.27 0.25 12.70
N PRO A 55 0.58 1.53 12.38
CA PRO A 55 1.53 1.82 11.30
C PRO A 55 2.94 1.39 11.70
N TYR A 56 3.75 1.03 10.70
CA TYR A 56 5.14 0.62 10.94
C TYR A 56 5.96 1.78 11.51
N ALA A 57 6.36 1.68 12.77
CA ALA A 57 7.21 2.66 13.43
C ALA A 57 8.69 2.51 13.03
N PHE A 58 9.45 3.59 13.11
CA PHE A 58 10.91 3.55 13.02
C PHE A 58 11.47 2.89 14.30
N PRO A 59 12.38 1.89 14.18
CA PRO A 59 12.99 1.25 15.34
C PRO A 59 13.71 2.27 16.23
N ARG A 60 13.46 2.23 17.54
CA ARG A 60 14.08 3.14 18.51
C ARG A 60 15.03 2.45 19.48
N ASP A 61 15.00 1.13 19.53
CA ASP A 61 15.91 0.38 20.36
C ASP A 61 17.28 0.23 19.70
N MET A 62 18.32 0.38 20.48
CA MET A 62 19.71 0.36 20.00
C MET A 62 20.11 -1.00 19.40
N LYS A 63 19.53 -2.10 19.90
CA LYS A 63 19.84 -3.46 19.40
C LYS A 63 19.38 -3.60 17.94
N THR A 64 18.17 -3.18 17.62
CA THR A 64 17.64 -3.19 16.24
C THR A 64 18.44 -2.24 15.36
N ILE A 65 18.72 -1.00 15.79
CA ILE A 65 19.51 -0.04 15.01
C ILE A 65 20.90 -0.62 14.68
N LEU A 66 21.62 -1.16 15.66
CA LEU A 66 22.92 -1.77 15.45
C LEU A 66 22.85 -3.00 14.53
N SER A 67 21.76 -3.79 14.58
CA SER A 67 21.57 -4.93 13.68
C SER A 67 21.36 -4.53 12.21
N VAL A 68 20.87 -3.32 11.96
CA VAL A 68 20.66 -2.77 10.59
C VAL A 68 21.96 -2.21 10.00
N LEU A 69 22.88 -1.67 10.82
CA LEU A 69 24.10 -1.00 10.36
C LEU A 69 24.95 -1.82 9.38
N PRO A 70 25.13 -3.16 9.53
CA PRO A 70 25.90 -3.94 8.55
C PRO A 70 25.24 -4.03 7.17
N ASN A 71 23.98 -3.58 7.02
CA ASN A 71 23.20 -3.59 5.78
C ASN A 71 23.06 -4.97 5.14
N LYS A 72 22.92 -6.02 5.97
CA LYS A 72 22.83 -7.43 5.54
C LYS A 72 21.47 -8.08 5.81
N ARG A 73 20.54 -7.34 6.43
CA ARG A 73 19.21 -7.86 6.78
C ARG A 73 18.36 -8.07 5.52
N VAL A 74 17.39 -9.00 5.61
CA VAL A 74 16.45 -9.28 4.52
C VAL A 74 15.26 -8.32 4.57
N ASP A 75 14.79 -7.97 5.77
CA ASP A 75 13.63 -7.08 5.98
C ASP A 75 13.89 -5.62 5.61
N ILE A 76 15.14 -5.13 5.81
CA ILE A 76 15.51 -3.75 5.52
C ILE A 76 16.92 -3.66 4.93
N ARG A 77 17.04 -2.87 3.89
CA ARG A 77 18.30 -2.45 3.27
C ARG A 77 18.32 -0.95 3.05
N TYR A 78 19.50 -0.37 2.90
CA TYR A 78 19.65 1.05 2.60
C TYR A 78 20.85 1.34 1.71
N ARG A 79 20.79 2.46 0.98
CA ARG A 79 21.92 3.01 0.24
C ARG A 79 22.31 4.37 0.82
N PRO A 80 23.62 4.68 0.98
CA PRO A 80 24.05 5.95 1.58
C PRO A 80 23.45 7.17 0.89
N ALA A 81 23.40 7.20 -0.44
CA ALA A 81 22.81 8.30 -1.19
C ALA A 81 21.31 8.48 -0.91
N GLY A 82 20.56 7.38 -0.74
CA GLY A 82 19.15 7.42 -0.35
C GLY A 82 18.96 7.93 1.07
N MET A 83 19.81 7.49 2.01
CA MET A 83 19.78 7.92 3.40
C MET A 83 20.05 9.44 3.54
N ILE A 84 21.05 9.97 2.82
CA ILE A 84 21.34 11.40 2.81
C ILE A 84 20.16 12.19 2.27
N ASN A 85 19.59 11.75 1.14
CA ASN A 85 18.43 12.42 0.52
C ASN A 85 17.19 12.41 1.41
N ALA A 86 16.98 11.36 2.19
CA ALA A 86 15.85 11.19 3.07
C ALA A 86 16.14 11.54 4.54
N ALA A 87 17.31 12.13 4.86
CA ALA A 87 17.75 12.33 6.25
C ALA A 87 16.75 13.12 7.09
N SER A 88 16.25 14.25 6.60
CA SER A 88 15.26 15.09 7.32
C SER A 88 13.93 14.34 7.53
N PRO A 89 13.25 13.76 6.52
CA PRO A 89 12.05 12.99 6.76
C PRO A 89 12.28 11.73 7.62
N LEU A 90 13.43 11.07 7.55
CA LEU A 90 13.74 9.93 8.41
C LEU A 90 13.93 10.33 9.88
N LEU A 91 14.55 11.49 10.14
CA LEU A 91 14.68 12.03 11.51
C LEU A 91 13.30 12.39 12.07
N SER A 92 12.44 13.00 11.27
CA SER A 92 11.05 13.26 11.64
C SER A 92 10.25 11.97 11.87
N TYR A 93 10.47 10.95 11.06
CA TYR A 93 9.86 9.62 11.23
C TYR A 93 10.30 8.97 12.55
N TRP A 94 11.60 9.03 12.87
CA TRP A 94 12.12 8.58 14.16
C TRP A 94 11.49 9.34 15.34
N HIS A 95 11.31 10.66 15.22
CA HIS A 95 10.65 11.50 16.23
C HIS A 95 9.18 11.08 16.44
N ASN A 96 8.41 10.95 15.35
CA ASN A 96 7.00 10.53 15.37
C ASN A 96 6.82 9.10 15.88
N SER A 97 7.84 8.26 15.78
CA SER A 97 7.85 6.89 16.32
C SER A 97 8.12 6.80 17.81
N SER A 98 8.28 7.94 18.52
CA SER A 98 8.37 7.96 20.00
C SER A 98 7.04 7.54 20.63
N SER A 99 7.09 6.86 21.77
CA SER A 99 5.89 6.33 22.45
C SER A 99 4.81 7.41 22.65
N ARG A 100 5.21 8.66 22.93
CA ARG A 100 4.28 9.79 23.11
C ARG A 100 3.51 10.12 21.81
N HIS A 101 4.22 10.25 20.68
CA HIS A 101 3.61 10.61 19.41
C HIS A 101 2.87 9.41 18.80
N TYR A 102 3.48 8.24 18.86
CA TYR A 102 2.90 7.01 18.32
C TYR A 102 1.55 6.64 18.95
N LYS A 103 1.39 6.86 20.28
CA LYS A 103 0.10 6.68 20.97
C LYS A 103 -1.02 7.55 20.43
N LYS A 104 -0.71 8.72 19.84
CA LYS A 104 -1.71 9.58 19.17
C LYS A 104 -1.97 9.15 17.74
N ILE A 105 -0.92 8.73 17.03
CA ILE A 105 -1.00 8.34 15.61
C ILE A 105 -1.79 7.05 15.42
N VAL A 106 -1.63 6.07 16.32
CA VAL A 106 -2.28 4.75 16.19
C VAL A 106 -3.79 4.83 16.08
N PRO A 107 -4.55 5.48 16.99
CA PRO A 107 -6.01 5.55 16.86
C PRO A 107 -6.47 6.31 15.61
N GLU A 108 -5.77 7.38 15.22
CA GLU A 108 -6.06 8.13 14.00
C GLU A 108 -5.85 7.26 12.74
N TYR A 109 -4.75 6.52 12.70
CA TYR A 109 -4.47 5.60 11.61
C TYR A 109 -5.42 4.41 11.57
N ALA A 110 -5.73 3.82 12.74
CA ALA A 110 -6.62 2.69 12.86
C ALA A 110 -8.05 3.02 12.39
N SER A 111 -8.54 4.25 12.63
CA SER A 111 -9.87 4.66 12.15
C SER A 111 -10.00 4.53 10.63
N LEU A 112 -8.94 4.86 9.88
CA LEU A 112 -8.90 4.72 8.43
C LEU A 112 -8.80 3.23 8.00
N ILE A 113 -7.96 2.43 8.67
CA ILE A 113 -7.81 0.99 8.38
C ILE A 113 -9.13 0.25 8.60
N GLN A 114 -9.89 0.60 9.64
CA GLN A 114 -11.17 -0.05 9.96
C GLN A 114 -12.21 0.06 8.86
N LEU A 115 -12.09 1.02 7.95
CA LEU A 115 -12.99 1.19 6.81
C LEU A 115 -12.65 0.28 5.62
N CYS A 116 -11.47 -0.35 5.57
CA CYS A 116 -10.96 -0.96 4.35
C CYS A 116 -11.88 -2.04 3.76
N LEU A 117 -12.37 -2.99 4.56
CA LEU A 117 -13.23 -4.07 4.06
C LEU A 117 -14.62 -3.57 3.64
N LYS A 118 -15.20 -2.67 4.46
CA LYS A 118 -16.48 -2.04 4.17
C LYS A 118 -16.48 -1.29 2.84
N THR A 119 -15.37 -0.63 2.51
CA THR A 119 -15.24 0.16 1.30
C THR A 119 -14.77 -0.63 0.08
N HIS A 120 -13.99 -1.70 0.28
CA HIS A 120 -13.63 -2.61 -0.80
C HIS A 120 -14.81 -3.45 -1.30
N GLY A 121 -15.68 -3.93 -0.40
CA GLY A 121 -16.80 -4.81 -0.74
C GLY A 121 -17.66 -4.32 -1.90
N PRO A 122 -18.24 -3.12 -1.83
CA PRO A 122 -19.08 -2.57 -2.91
C PRO A 122 -18.33 -2.40 -4.24
N MET A 123 -17.04 -2.05 -4.21
CA MET A 123 -16.23 -1.92 -5.44
C MET A 123 -15.91 -3.29 -6.06
N ILE A 124 -15.63 -4.31 -5.25
CA ILE A 124 -15.43 -5.69 -5.71
C ILE A 124 -16.70 -6.21 -6.39
N GLU A 125 -17.85 -6.00 -5.78
CA GLU A 125 -19.15 -6.39 -6.32
C GLU A 125 -19.45 -5.67 -7.64
N ALA A 126 -19.34 -4.34 -7.67
CA ALA A 126 -19.56 -3.54 -8.87
C ALA A 126 -18.62 -3.90 -10.04
N ALA A 127 -17.41 -4.34 -9.72
CA ALA A 127 -16.40 -4.77 -10.69
C ALA A 127 -16.51 -6.25 -11.08
N ASN A 128 -17.45 -7.03 -10.52
CA ASN A 128 -17.54 -8.49 -10.66
C ASN A 128 -16.19 -9.20 -10.36
N ALA A 129 -15.45 -8.70 -9.38
CA ALA A 129 -14.06 -9.11 -9.09
C ALA A 129 -13.94 -10.11 -7.92
N GLU A 130 -15.04 -10.71 -7.46
CA GLU A 130 -15.05 -11.70 -6.35
C GLU A 130 -14.09 -12.87 -6.58
N HIS A 131 -13.94 -13.30 -7.83
CA HIS A 131 -13.04 -14.40 -8.22
C HIS A 131 -11.56 -14.12 -7.97
N LEU A 132 -11.17 -12.86 -7.76
CA LEU A 132 -9.81 -12.44 -7.43
C LEU A 132 -9.54 -12.39 -5.92
N VAL A 133 -10.59 -12.46 -5.09
CA VAL A 133 -10.52 -12.19 -3.65
C VAL A 133 -10.81 -13.45 -2.85
N ARG A 134 -9.99 -13.70 -1.82
CA ARG A 134 -10.22 -14.74 -0.80
C ARG A 134 -10.42 -14.08 0.55
N ARG A 135 -11.36 -14.59 1.33
CA ARG A 135 -11.72 -14.07 2.66
C ARG A 135 -11.31 -15.04 3.77
N GLU A 136 -10.13 -15.63 3.64
CA GLU A 136 -9.62 -16.68 4.53
C GLU A 136 -8.46 -16.19 5.41
N GLY A 137 -8.17 -14.89 5.35
CA GLY A 137 -7.04 -14.31 6.08
C GLY A 137 -5.67 -14.70 5.51
N TRP A 138 -4.63 -14.55 6.34
CA TRP A 138 -3.25 -14.86 5.98
C TRP A 138 -2.43 -15.27 7.21
N LEU A 139 -1.27 -15.91 6.99
CA LEU A 139 -0.44 -16.50 8.05
C LEU A 139 0.85 -15.69 8.26
N GLU A 140 1.16 -15.43 9.52
CA GLU A 140 2.42 -14.85 9.97
C GLU A 140 3.18 -15.91 10.75
N ILE A 141 4.28 -16.45 10.17
CA ILE A 141 4.99 -17.62 10.69
C ILE A 141 6.20 -17.25 11.55
N TYR A 142 6.52 -18.14 12.49
CA TYR A 142 7.58 -17.96 13.49
C TYR A 142 8.43 -19.20 13.67
N ARG A 143 9.74 -18.98 13.93
CA ARG A 143 10.72 -20.02 14.24
C ARG A 143 11.06 -20.09 15.71
N THR A 144 10.86 -18.99 16.44
CA THR A 144 11.25 -18.89 17.85
C THR A 144 10.04 -18.65 18.76
N PRO A 145 9.94 -19.36 19.91
CA PRO A 145 8.84 -19.15 20.86
C PRO A 145 8.74 -17.70 21.34
N ALA A 146 9.88 -17.07 21.61
CA ALA A 146 9.92 -15.72 22.16
C ALA A 146 9.30 -14.67 21.21
N GLU A 147 9.57 -14.76 19.90
CA GLU A 147 8.98 -13.83 18.92
C GLU A 147 7.49 -14.13 18.70
N LEU A 148 7.09 -15.42 18.69
CA LEU A 148 5.67 -15.79 18.61
C LEU A 148 4.89 -15.26 19.83
N GLU A 149 5.39 -15.48 21.05
CA GLU A 149 4.74 -15.00 22.29
C GLU A 149 4.63 -13.47 22.32
N LYS A 150 5.68 -12.77 21.89
CA LYS A 150 5.67 -11.32 21.77
C LYS A 150 4.57 -10.86 20.81
N ARG A 151 4.49 -11.51 19.64
CA ARG A 151 3.49 -11.14 18.62
C ARG A 151 2.07 -11.48 19.06
N VAL A 152 1.87 -12.58 19.77
CA VAL A 152 0.56 -12.94 20.36
C VAL A 152 0.07 -11.83 21.30
N LYS A 153 0.95 -11.24 22.12
CA LYS A 153 0.58 -10.10 23.00
C LYS A 153 0.18 -8.87 22.20
N GLU A 154 0.90 -8.58 21.10
CA GLU A 154 0.56 -7.48 20.20
C GLU A 154 -0.78 -7.71 19.46
N ALA A 155 -1.03 -8.96 19.06
CA ALA A 155 -2.28 -9.37 18.43
C ALA A 155 -3.46 -9.30 19.41
N GLN A 156 -3.25 -9.72 20.68
CA GLN A 156 -4.25 -9.58 21.73
C GLN A 156 -4.60 -8.11 21.97
N ASP A 157 -3.59 -7.22 22.04
CA ASP A 157 -3.83 -5.78 22.17
C ASP A 157 -4.57 -5.20 20.94
N ALA A 158 -4.30 -5.68 19.72
CA ALA A 158 -5.05 -5.28 18.52
C ALA A 158 -6.51 -5.78 18.57
N ARG A 159 -6.75 -6.98 19.10
CA ARG A 159 -8.10 -7.51 19.35
C ARG A 159 -8.85 -6.63 20.33
N ASP A 160 -8.26 -6.36 21.48
CA ASP A 160 -8.91 -5.67 22.61
C ASP A 160 -9.24 -4.21 22.27
N ASN A 161 -8.37 -3.51 21.53
CA ASN A 161 -8.52 -2.10 21.23
C ASN A 161 -9.19 -1.81 19.87
N PHE A 162 -9.10 -2.72 18.89
CA PHE A 162 -9.52 -2.47 17.51
C PHE A 162 -10.39 -3.57 16.90
N GLY A 163 -10.73 -4.61 17.68
CA GLY A 163 -11.61 -5.70 17.24
C GLY A 163 -11.01 -6.64 16.18
N VAL A 164 -9.67 -6.66 16.03
CA VAL A 164 -8.98 -7.54 15.08
C VAL A 164 -9.12 -9.00 15.50
N GLN A 165 -9.48 -9.89 14.57
CA GLN A 165 -9.62 -11.31 14.83
C GLN A 165 -8.40 -12.10 14.40
N PHE A 166 -7.94 -13.02 15.25
CA PHE A 166 -6.82 -13.91 14.96
C PHE A 166 -6.89 -15.21 15.75
N ASP A 167 -6.22 -16.23 15.22
CA ASP A 167 -5.92 -17.50 15.88
C ASP A 167 -4.42 -17.69 16.03
N VAL A 168 -4.02 -18.40 17.09
CA VAL A 168 -2.64 -18.86 17.27
C VAL A 168 -2.58 -20.33 16.85
N LEU A 169 -1.75 -20.64 15.89
CA LEU A 169 -1.55 -21.98 15.37
C LEU A 169 -0.25 -22.56 15.92
N ASP A 170 -0.32 -23.72 16.54
CA ASP A 170 0.86 -24.55 16.81
C ASP A 170 1.35 -25.23 15.52
N ARG A 171 2.42 -25.99 15.60
CA ARG A 171 3.00 -26.69 14.45
C ARG A 171 1.98 -27.64 13.78
N ALA A 172 1.20 -28.38 14.53
CA ALA A 172 0.27 -29.37 14.00
C ALA A 172 -0.90 -28.69 13.27
N ALA A 173 -1.46 -27.62 13.85
CA ALA A 173 -2.52 -26.82 13.23
C ALA A 173 -2.03 -26.08 11.98
N LEU A 174 -0.79 -25.61 11.99
CA LEU A 174 -0.16 -25.00 10.82
C LEU A 174 0.05 -26.00 9.69
N GLU A 175 0.55 -27.21 10.00
CA GLU A 175 0.78 -28.26 9.03
C GLU A 175 -0.52 -28.75 8.37
N ALA A 176 -1.63 -28.77 9.12
CA ALA A 176 -2.94 -29.08 8.56
C ALA A 176 -3.41 -28.05 7.53
N LYS A 177 -2.99 -26.77 7.65
CA LYS A 177 -3.31 -25.68 6.67
C LYS A 177 -2.30 -25.60 5.54
N GLU A 178 -1.02 -25.80 5.83
CA GLU A 178 0.11 -25.67 4.91
C GLU A 178 1.04 -26.90 5.05
N PRO A 179 0.64 -28.05 4.47
CA PRO A 179 1.36 -29.31 4.65
C PRO A 179 2.74 -29.34 3.99
N ASP A 180 3.01 -28.41 3.09
CA ASP A 180 4.26 -28.35 2.34
C ASP A 180 5.32 -27.41 2.93
N LEU A 181 5.07 -26.87 4.14
CA LEU A 181 6.04 -26.03 4.84
C LEU A 181 7.16 -26.82 5.51
N GLY A 182 8.37 -26.25 5.48
CA GLY A 182 9.55 -26.78 6.15
C GLY A 182 9.36 -26.95 7.67
N SER A 183 10.14 -27.86 8.26
CA SER A 183 10.01 -28.26 9.67
C SER A 183 10.43 -27.20 10.69
N ASP A 184 11.19 -26.18 10.27
CA ASP A 184 11.79 -25.17 11.17
C ASP A 184 10.79 -24.15 11.71
N ILE A 185 9.54 -24.19 11.25
CA ILE A 185 8.47 -23.29 11.70
C ILE A 185 7.74 -23.93 12.86
N ILE A 186 7.69 -23.23 14.00
CA ILE A 186 7.09 -23.76 15.24
C ILE A 186 5.60 -23.44 15.38
N GLY A 187 5.12 -22.41 14.68
CA GLY A 187 3.73 -21.95 14.75
C GLY A 187 3.51 -20.67 13.93
N ALA A 188 2.29 -20.16 14.00
CA ALA A 188 1.88 -18.98 13.26
C ALA A 188 0.80 -18.20 14.01
N ILE A 189 0.62 -16.93 13.61
CA ILE A 189 -0.62 -16.19 13.81
C ILE A 189 -1.41 -16.24 12.51
N HIS A 190 -2.65 -16.67 12.56
CA HIS A 190 -3.60 -16.61 11.48
C HIS A 190 -4.49 -15.37 11.70
N TRP A 191 -4.25 -14.32 10.90
CA TRP A 191 -5.10 -13.14 10.87
C TRP A 191 -6.37 -13.47 10.08
N LEU A 192 -7.54 -13.38 10.70
CA LEU A 192 -8.79 -13.88 10.14
C LEU A 192 -9.56 -12.85 9.30
N ASP A 193 -9.49 -11.57 9.68
CA ASP A 193 -10.25 -10.49 9.02
C ASP A 193 -9.74 -10.11 7.62
N PRO A 194 -8.42 -10.10 7.34
CA PRO A 194 -7.90 -9.63 6.06
C PRO A 194 -8.42 -10.42 4.88
N TRP A 195 -8.58 -9.73 3.74
CA TRP A 195 -8.84 -10.37 2.47
C TRP A 195 -7.55 -10.44 1.65
N THR A 196 -7.39 -11.49 0.85
CA THR A 196 -6.22 -11.67 -0.01
C THR A 196 -6.62 -11.66 -1.47
N VAL A 197 -5.74 -11.15 -2.33
CA VAL A 197 -6.01 -10.88 -3.75
C VAL A 197 -4.93 -11.53 -4.60
N ALA A 198 -5.34 -12.49 -5.43
CA ALA A 198 -4.43 -13.28 -6.25
C ALA A 198 -3.84 -12.53 -7.47
N ASP A 199 -4.42 -11.40 -7.84
CA ASP A 199 -3.93 -10.47 -8.86
C ASP A 199 -4.25 -9.02 -8.47
N PRO A 200 -3.36 -8.33 -7.74
CA PRO A 200 -3.58 -6.94 -7.32
C PRO A 200 -3.73 -5.96 -8.49
N GLY A 201 -2.96 -6.16 -9.56
CA GLY A 201 -3.08 -5.34 -10.77
C GLY A 201 -4.41 -5.55 -11.47
N GLY A 202 -4.85 -6.79 -11.56
CA GLY A 202 -6.15 -7.17 -12.11
C GLY A 202 -7.32 -6.61 -11.32
N LEU A 203 -7.24 -6.57 -9.98
CA LEU A 203 -8.30 -5.96 -9.15
C LEU A 203 -8.43 -4.45 -9.43
N VAL A 204 -7.30 -3.72 -9.54
CA VAL A 204 -7.34 -2.29 -9.88
C VAL A 204 -7.89 -2.08 -11.29
N ALA A 205 -7.52 -2.92 -12.24
CA ALA A 205 -8.06 -2.86 -13.60
C ALA A 205 -9.58 -3.10 -13.61
N ALA A 206 -10.07 -4.10 -12.87
CA ALA A 206 -11.50 -4.37 -12.75
C ALA A 206 -12.27 -3.17 -12.14
N TYR A 207 -11.72 -2.51 -11.12
CA TYR A 207 -12.30 -1.27 -10.58
C TYR A 207 -12.32 -0.12 -11.61
N ALA A 208 -11.26 -0.02 -12.43
CA ALA A 208 -11.20 0.96 -13.49
C ALA A 208 -12.21 0.67 -14.61
N ASP A 209 -12.42 -0.60 -14.95
CA ASP A 209 -13.44 -1.01 -15.92
C ASP A 209 -14.86 -0.68 -15.39
N ALA A 210 -15.14 -0.94 -14.12
CA ALA A 210 -16.39 -0.55 -13.49
C ALA A 210 -16.61 0.97 -13.49
N PHE A 211 -15.55 1.76 -13.29
CA PHE A 211 -15.58 3.22 -13.43
C PHE A 211 -15.95 3.65 -14.87
N VAL A 212 -15.35 3.02 -15.88
CA VAL A 212 -15.66 3.31 -17.30
C VAL A 212 -17.09 2.92 -17.64
N GLN A 213 -17.58 1.77 -17.17
CA GLN A 213 -18.97 1.34 -17.37
C GLN A 213 -20.00 2.34 -16.82
N GLN A 214 -19.62 3.14 -15.83
CA GLN A 214 -20.44 4.21 -15.28
C GLN A 214 -20.30 5.55 -16.04
N GLY A 215 -19.62 5.56 -17.19
CA GLY A 215 -19.42 6.74 -18.02
C GLY A 215 -18.14 7.53 -17.71
N GLY A 216 -17.27 7.02 -16.83
CA GLY A 216 -15.95 7.61 -16.57
C GLY A 216 -15.01 7.47 -17.77
N ARG A 217 -14.07 8.41 -17.91
CA ARG A 217 -13.09 8.43 -18.99
C ARG A 217 -11.69 8.14 -18.46
N ILE A 218 -10.94 7.24 -19.11
CA ILE A 218 -9.52 7.00 -18.85
C ILE A 218 -8.70 7.57 -20.01
N LEU A 219 -7.71 8.40 -19.67
CA LEU A 219 -6.76 8.96 -20.62
C LEU A 219 -5.36 8.46 -20.29
N GLN A 220 -4.84 7.51 -21.07
CA GLN A 220 -3.48 7.01 -20.90
C GLN A 220 -2.49 7.95 -21.59
N THR A 221 -1.87 8.84 -20.82
CA THR A 221 -0.93 9.85 -21.30
C THR A 221 -0.04 10.38 -20.18
N ASP A 222 1.09 11.01 -20.55
CA ASP A 222 1.93 11.75 -19.61
C ASP A 222 1.31 13.09 -19.23
N ILE A 223 1.31 13.40 -17.93
CA ILE A 223 0.95 14.72 -17.41
C ILE A 223 2.18 15.63 -17.57
N LYS A 224 2.01 16.77 -18.23
CA LYS A 224 3.07 17.75 -18.50
C LYS A 224 3.01 18.95 -17.58
N GLY A 225 1.82 19.35 -17.15
CA GLY A 225 1.65 20.53 -16.32
C GLY A 225 0.27 20.62 -15.68
N LEU A 226 0.18 21.44 -14.66
CA LEU A 226 -1.06 21.80 -13.97
C LEU A 226 -1.01 23.28 -13.63
N LYS A 227 -2.01 24.03 -14.09
CA LYS A 227 -2.12 25.48 -13.87
C LYS A 227 -3.54 25.81 -13.44
N GLN A 228 -3.67 26.73 -12.50
CA GLN A 228 -4.96 27.34 -12.19
C GLN A 228 -5.15 28.60 -13.03
N GLN A 229 -6.27 28.71 -13.74
CA GLN A 229 -6.68 29.88 -14.52
C GLN A 229 -8.05 30.33 -14.01
N ALA A 230 -8.08 31.47 -13.34
CA ALA A 230 -9.23 31.95 -12.60
C ALA A 230 -9.73 30.89 -11.60
N GLU A 231 -10.96 30.40 -11.73
CA GLU A 231 -11.57 29.39 -10.86
C GLU A 231 -11.45 27.96 -11.40
N ARG A 232 -10.84 27.77 -12.58
CA ARG A 232 -10.71 26.47 -13.25
C ARG A 232 -9.26 26.00 -13.31
N TRP A 233 -9.10 24.71 -13.46
CA TRP A 233 -7.83 24.05 -13.63
C TRP A 233 -7.61 23.67 -15.10
N GLN A 234 -6.39 23.89 -15.57
CA GLN A 234 -5.89 23.40 -16.85
C GLN A 234 -4.85 22.31 -16.58
N VAL A 235 -5.11 21.11 -17.08
CA VAL A 235 -4.21 19.95 -17.01
C VAL A 235 -3.61 19.72 -18.40
N ASP A 236 -2.35 20.07 -18.55
CA ASP A 236 -1.63 19.86 -19.80
C ASP A 236 -1.13 18.40 -19.84
N THR A 237 -1.53 17.64 -20.84
CA THR A 237 -1.05 16.28 -21.09
C THR A 237 -0.29 16.18 -22.41
N ALA A 238 0.34 15.05 -22.69
CA ALA A 238 0.98 14.82 -23.98
C ALA A 238 -0.04 14.62 -25.13
N ALA A 239 -1.29 14.28 -24.80
CA ALA A 239 -2.34 14.03 -25.80
C ALA A 239 -3.25 15.25 -26.04
N GLU A 240 -3.67 15.90 -24.97
CA GLU A 240 -4.62 17.02 -25.01
C GLU A 240 -4.51 17.89 -23.76
N CYS A 241 -5.12 19.07 -23.80
CA CYS A 241 -5.29 19.94 -22.64
C CYS A 241 -6.71 19.74 -22.09
N LEU A 242 -6.81 19.41 -20.80
CA LEU A 242 -8.06 19.20 -20.10
C LEU A 242 -8.38 20.41 -19.23
N GLU A 243 -9.63 20.83 -19.23
CA GLU A 243 -10.15 21.81 -18.28
C GLU A 243 -10.98 21.10 -17.21
N ALA A 244 -10.85 21.53 -15.97
CA ALA A 244 -11.56 20.94 -14.84
C ALA A 244 -11.94 21.98 -13.78
N ASP A 245 -13.07 21.75 -13.11
CA ASP A 245 -13.46 22.48 -11.92
C ASP A 245 -12.65 22.01 -10.71
N GLN A 246 -12.25 20.73 -10.72
CA GLN A 246 -11.51 20.10 -9.64
C GLN A 246 -10.42 19.17 -10.18
N VAL A 247 -9.28 19.13 -9.49
CA VAL A 247 -8.19 18.20 -9.77
C VAL A 247 -7.81 17.44 -8.50
N VAL A 248 -7.65 16.13 -8.61
CA VAL A 248 -7.15 15.27 -7.52
C VAL A 248 -5.78 14.74 -7.88
N VAL A 249 -4.79 14.97 -7.00
CA VAL A 249 -3.42 14.44 -7.16
C VAL A 249 -3.30 13.14 -6.37
N ALA A 250 -3.34 12.00 -7.07
CA ALA A 250 -3.20 10.63 -6.54
C ALA A 250 -1.98 9.90 -7.14
N LEU A 251 -0.87 10.63 -7.36
CA LEU A 251 0.33 10.18 -8.09
C LEU A 251 1.28 9.30 -7.26
N GLY A 252 0.84 8.78 -6.10
CA GLY A 252 1.62 7.88 -5.27
C GLY A 252 3.01 8.43 -4.92
N PRO A 253 4.10 7.70 -5.23
CA PRO A 253 5.45 8.15 -4.86
C PRO A 253 5.95 9.37 -5.64
N TRP A 254 5.32 9.75 -6.74
CA TRP A 254 5.65 10.93 -7.53
C TRP A 254 4.94 12.20 -7.05
N ALA A 255 3.90 12.09 -6.22
CA ALA A 255 3.08 13.23 -5.80
C ALA A 255 3.91 14.34 -5.14
N GLY A 256 4.80 13.99 -4.20
CA GLY A 256 5.60 14.98 -3.48
C GLY A 256 6.53 15.82 -4.37
N SER A 257 7.17 15.19 -5.36
CA SER A 257 8.02 15.90 -6.33
C SER A 257 7.20 16.74 -7.29
N TRP A 258 6.06 16.23 -7.73
CA TRP A 258 5.16 16.90 -8.67
C TRP A 258 4.53 18.17 -8.05
N LEU A 259 4.09 18.09 -6.81
CA LEU A 259 3.49 19.19 -6.08
C LEU A 259 4.47 20.34 -5.73
N LYS A 260 5.79 20.12 -5.80
CA LYS A 260 6.78 21.18 -5.65
C LYS A 260 6.60 22.31 -6.68
N GLY A 261 6.20 21.98 -7.91
CA GLY A 261 5.89 22.94 -8.95
C GLY A 261 4.74 23.90 -8.61
N LEU A 262 3.86 23.50 -7.68
CA LEU A 262 2.75 24.31 -7.16
C LEU A 262 3.06 24.96 -5.79
N GLY A 263 4.32 24.92 -5.35
CA GLY A 263 4.77 25.55 -4.11
C GLY A 263 4.46 24.73 -2.83
N TYR A 264 4.23 23.42 -2.94
CA TYR A 264 4.08 22.52 -1.78
C TYR A 264 5.35 21.73 -1.53
N HIS A 265 5.72 21.61 -0.25
CA HIS A 265 6.90 20.88 0.19
C HIS A 265 6.53 19.86 1.25
N PHE A 266 6.18 18.65 0.83
CA PHE A 266 5.89 17.55 1.74
C PHE A 266 7.16 16.76 2.07
N PRO A 267 7.37 16.35 3.33
CA PRO A 267 8.53 15.58 3.76
C PRO A 267 8.42 14.10 3.36
N THR A 268 8.22 13.85 2.06
CA THR A 268 8.05 12.50 1.52
C THR A 268 9.38 11.77 1.41
N PHE A 269 9.35 10.46 1.66
CA PHE A 269 10.42 9.53 1.32
C PHE A 269 9.83 8.23 0.80
N VAL A 270 10.65 7.39 0.19
CA VAL A 270 10.18 6.13 -0.37
C VAL A 270 10.84 4.94 0.30
N LYS A 271 10.06 3.86 0.48
CA LYS A 271 10.55 2.52 0.81
C LYS A 271 10.34 1.65 -0.43
N ARG A 272 11.43 1.30 -1.10
CA ARG A 272 11.37 0.43 -2.28
C ARG A 272 11.16 -1.02 -1.85
N GLY A 273 10.63 -1.82 -2.74
CA GLY A 273 10.48 -3.26 -2.56
C GLY A 273 10.52 -3.97 -3.90
N TYR A 274 10.82 -5.25 -3.84
CA TYR A 274 10.96 -6.09 -5.02
C TYR A 274 10.03 -7.28 -4.92
N HIS A 275 9.60 -7.82 -6.06
CA HIS A 275 9.01 -9.14 -6.10
C HIS A 275 9.45 -9.93 -7.32
N MET A 276 9.32 -11.25 -7.20
CA MET A 276 9.57 -12.25 -8.23
C MET A 276 8.51 -13.35 -8.10
N HIS A 277 8.03 -13.87 -9.23
CA HIS A 277 7.17 -15.05 -9.25
C HIS A 277 7.99 -16.33 -9.49
N TYR A 278 7.55 -17.38 -8.83
CA TYR A 278 8.17 -18.69 -8.92
C TYR A 278 7.14 -19.74 -9.33
N ALA A 279 7.57 -20.71 -10.12
CA ALA A 279 6.85 -21.96 -10.24
C ALA A 279 6.94 -22.75 -8.93
N THR A 280 6.05 -23.72 -8.76
CA THR A 280 6.12 -24.71 -7.67
C THR A 280 6.35 -26.10 -8.26
N GLN A 281 6.88 -27.01 -7.45
CA GLN A 281 6.88 -28.43 -7.85
C GLN A 281 5.44 -28.92 -8.04
N PRO A 282 5.15 -29.82 -8.99
CA PRO A 282 3.78 -30.20 -9.36
C PRO A 282 2.90 -30.70 -8.20
N SER A 283 3.52 -31.36 -7.20
CA SER A 283 2.83 -31.90 -6.02
C SER A 283 2.75 -30.91 -4.85
N LYS A 284 3.30 -29.69 -5.00
CA LYS A 284 3.44 -28.73 -3.91
C LYS A 284 2.61 -27.47 -4.18
N LYS A 285 1.85 -27.07 -3.15
CA LYS A 285 0.95 -25.93 -3.25
C LYS A 285 1.02 -25.07 -2.00
N LEU A 286 1.22 -23.76 -2.20
CA LEU A 286 1.01 -22.77 -1.14
C LEU A 286 -0.48 -22.39 -1.14
N HIS A 287 -1.14 -22.50 0.03
CA HIS A 287 -2.58 -22.25 0.16
C HIS A 287 -2.86 -20.84 0.67
N TYR A 288 -2.09 -20.37 1.64
CA TYR A 288 -2.24 -19.06 2.27
C TYR A 288 -1.13 -18.09 1.88
N TRP A 289 -1.39 -16.81 1.98
CA TRP A 289 -0.37 -15.78 2.05
C TRP A 289 0.43 -15.98 3.32
N LEU A 290 1.73 -15.97 3.23
CA LEU A 290 2.61 -16.40 4.30
C LEU A 290 3.76 -15.41 4.49
N MET A 291 3.76 -14.69 5.61
CA MET A 291 4.84 -13.79 5.98
C MET A 291 5.80 -14.48 6.96
N ASP A 292 7.06 -14.50 6.63
CA ASP A 292 8.13 -14.85 7.54
C ASP A 292 8.50 -13.62 8.37
N ALA A 293 7.93 -13.51 9.56
CA ALA A 293 8.04 -12.33 10.39
C ALA A 293 9.46 -12.08 10.93
N GLU A 294 10.22 -13.14 11.18
CA GLU A 294 11.58 -13.04 11.72
C GLU A 294 12.62 -12.67 10.65
N VAL A 295 12.32 -12.95 9.37
CA VAL A 295 13.22 -12.67 8.24
C VAL A 295 12.77 -11.46 7.43
N GLY A 296 11.46 -11.24 7.30
CA GLY A 296 10.88 -10.05 6.68
C GLY A 296 10.68 -10.16 5.16
N TYR A 297 10.11 -11.28 4.69
CA TYR A 297 9.60 -11.46 3.34
C TYR A 297 8.23 -12.14 3.36
N LEU A 298 7.51 -12.06 2.25
CA LEU A 298 6.18 -12.64 2.10
C LEU A 298 6.14 -13.56 0.88
N LEU A 299 5.54 -14.75 1.02
CA LEU A 299 5.15 -15.63 -0.07
C LEU A 299 3.63 -15.53 -0.28
N ALA A 300 3.20 -15.40 -1.52
CA ALA A 300 1.78 -15.25 -1.88
C ALA A 300 1.42 -16.15 -3.05
N PRO A 301 0.37 -17.00 -2.94
CA PRO A 301 -0.12 -17.81 -4.06
C PRO A 301 -0.91 -16.93 -5.04
N MET A 302 -0.21 -16.33 -6.00
CA MET A 302 -0.78 -15.48 -7.04
C MET A 302 -1.18 -16.28 -8.28
N ASN A 303 -2.00 -15.69 -9.15
CA ASN A 303 -2.34 -16.29 -10.45
C ASN A 303 -1.09 -16.55 -11.32
N ALA A 304 -0.07 -15.70 -11.21
CA ALA A 304 1.19 -15.84 -11.96
C ALA A 304 2.17 -16.87 -11.35
N GLY A 305 1.88 -17.43 -10.19
CA GLY A 305 2.75 -18.34 -9.44
C GLY A 305 2.94 -17.89 -7.99
N VAL A 306 3.85 -18.49 -7.24
CA VAL A 306 4.17 -18.02 -5.89
C VAL A 306 4.99 -16.75 -6.00
N ARG A 307 4.43 -15.62 -5.53
CA ARG A 307 5.14 -14.35 -5.47
C ARG A 307 5.92 -14.24 -4.18
N LEU A 308 7.22 -14.05 -4.27
CA LEU A 308 8.05 -13.62 -3.16
C LEU A 308 8.17 -12.10 -3.19
N THR A 309 7.76 -11.44 -2.10
CA THR A 309 7.85 -9.98 -1.95
C THR A 309 8.83 -9.65 -0.82
N THR A 310 9.77 -8.72 -1.08
CA THR A 310 10.79 -8.33 -0.10
C THR A 310 10.28 -7.29 0.89
N GLY A 311 11.05 -7.08 1.95
CA GLY A 311 10.89 -5.99 2.91
C GLY A 311 11.10 -4.61 2.30
N ALA A 312 11.87 -3.74 2.96
CA ALA A 312 12.05 -2.36 2.54
C ALA A 312 13.51 -2.07 2.17
N GLU A 313 13.70 -1.32 1.08
CA GLU A 313 14.97 -0.70 0.73
C GLU A 313 14.82 0.82 0.77
N LEU A 314 15.68 1.50 1.54
CA LEU A 314 15.75 2.95 1.62
C LEU A 314 16.74 3.46 0.57
N ASP A 315 16.20 4.01 -0.52
CA ASP A 315 16.97 4.62 -1.60
C ASP A 315 16.11 5.66 -2.33
N ARG A 316 16.69 6.38 -3.28
CA ARG A 316 15.96 7.33 -4.13
C ARG A 316 15.00 6.57 -5.05
N LEU A 317 13.89 7.22 -5.37
CA LEU A 317 12.84 6.65 -6.23
C LEU A 317 13.39 6.12 -7.55
N GLU A 318 14.23 6.91 -8.23
CA GLU A 318 14.75 6.64 -9.56
C GLU A 318 16.04 5.78 -9.58
N SER A 319 16.60 5.43 -8.42
CA SER A 319 17.79 4.58 -8.38
C SER A 319 17.55 3.24 -9.08
N PRO A 320 18.55 2.68 -9.78
CA PRO A 320 18.46 1.36 -10.39
C PRO A 320 18.03 0.28 -9.40
N ALA A 321 17.45 -0.80 -9.92
CA ALA A 321 17.10 -1.97 -9.10
C ALA A 321 18.37 -2.64 -8.55
N ASP A 322 18.26 -3.20 -7.33
CA ASP A 322 19.27 -4.02 -6.70
C ASP A 322 18.62 -5.29 -6.14
N GLU A 323 18.90 -6.41 -6.77
CA GLU A 323 18.26 -7.68 -6.41
C GLU A 323 18.92 -8.40 -5.21
N GLN A 324 19.91 -7.81 -4.54
CA GLN A 324 20.59 -8.45 -3.41
C GLN A 324 19.65 -8.81 -2.26
N GLN A 325 18.66 -7.94 -1.98
CA GLN A 325 17.65 -8.20 -0.96
C GLN A 325 16.72 -9.35 -1.39
N LEU A 326 16.32 -9.37 -2.65
CA LEU A 326 15.50 -10.43 -3.21
C LEU A 326 16.24 -11.79 -3.20
N ALA A 327 17.49 -11.82 -3.62
CA ALA A 327 18.32 -13.04 -3.61
C ALA A 327 18.51 -13.59 -2.17
N ALA A 328 18.68 -12.70 -1.18
CA ALA A 328 18.79 -13.10 0.22
C ALA A 328 17.45 -13.67 0.74
N ALA A 329 16.33 -13.05 0.40
CA ALA A 329 15.00 -13.54 0.74
C ALA A 329 14.69 -14.88 0.06
N GLU A 330 15.00 -15.02 -1.23
CA GLU A 330 14.82 -16.26 -2.00
C GLU A 330 15.58 -17.44 -1.38
N LYS A 331 16.83 -17.22 -0.96
CA LYS A 331 17.64 -18.26 -0.31
C LYS A 331 16.95 -18.83 0.94
N VAL A 332 16.36 -17.95 1.77
CA VAL A 332 15.65 -18.39 2.98
C VAL A 332 14.28 -18.97 2.62
N ALA A 333 13.54 -18.35 1.73
CA ALA A 333 12.21 -18.83 1.33
C ALA A 333 12.24 -20.26 0.79
N ARG A 334 13.30 -20.63 0.05
CA ARG A 334 13.51 -22.01 -0.45
C ARG A 334 13.73 -23.07 0.66
N THR A 335 14.11 -22.67 1.86
CA THR A 335 14.19 -23.59 3.01
C THR A 335 12.84 -23.84 3.65
N ILE A 336 11.86 -22.95 3.41
CA ILE A 336 10.52 -23.03 4.01
C ILE A 336 9.51 -23.63 3.04
N PHE A 337 9.59 -23.24 1.76
CA PHE A 337 8.66 -23.69 0.75
C PHE A 337 9.44 -24.06 -0.55
N PRO A 338 9.12 -25.17 -1.24
CA PRO A 338 9.85 -25.67 -2.40
C PRO A 338 9.56 -24.85 -3.67
N LEU A 339 10.10 -23.62 -3.70
CA LEU A 339 10.08 -22.78 -4.90
C LEU A 339 10.87 -23.44 -6.02
N ALA A 340 10.30 -23.48 -7.23
CA ALA A 340 10.98 -23.96 -8.43
C ALA A 340 11.66 -22.77 -9.18
N GLU A 341 11.65 -22.76 -10.52
CA GLU A 341 12.29 -21.72 -11.32
C GLU A 341 11.55 -20.36 -11.21
N ARG A 342 12.30 -19.29 -11.45
CA ARG A 342 11.74 -17.93 -11.61
C ARG A 342 10.91 -17.87 -12.88
N ARG A 343 9.75 -17.22 -12.79
CA ARG A 343 8.85 -17.03 -13.94
C ARG A 343 9.04 -15.69 -14.63
N ASP A 344 9.48 -14.67 -13.90
CA ASP A 344 9.74 -13.35 -14.47
C ASP A 344 11.19 -13.25 -14.94
N ALA A 345 11.42 -12.58 -16.07
CA ALA A 345 12.77 -12.37 -16.61
C ALA A 345 13.64 -11.45 -15.73
N SER A 346 13.01 -10.57 -14.94
CA SER A 346 13.66 -9.66 -13.99
C SER A 346 12.74 -9.37 -12.82
N ALA A 347 13.31 -9.01 -11.69
CA ALA A 347 12.53 -8.60 -10.52
C ALA A 347 11.75 -7.31 -10.80
N TRP A 348 10.48 -7.29 -10.41
CA TRP A 348 9.72 -6.05 -10.37
C TRP A 348 10.19 -5.19 -9.18
N LYS A 349 10.30 -3.88 -9.41
CA LYS A 349 10.65 -2.89 -8.39
C LYS A 349 9.52 -1.88 -8.24
N GLY A 350 9.07 -1.63 -7.02
CA GLY A 350 8.12 -0.58 -6.70
C GLY A 350 8.54 0.26 -5.51
N ALA A 351 7.85 1.40 -5.34
CA ALA A 351 8.13 2.35 -4.29
C ALA A 351 6.87 2.66 -3.47
N ARG A 352 6.98 2.56 -2.17
CA ARG A 352 5.92 2.89 -1.20
C ARG A 352 6.09 4.35 -0.80
N PRO A 353 5.12 5.25 -1.07
CA PRO A 353 5.20 6.66 -0.69
C PRO A 353 4.97 6.82 0.82
N CYS A 354 5.97 7.23 1.56
CA CYS A 354 5.91 7.37 3.00
C CYS A 354 5.95 8.84 3.44
N LEU A 355 5.25 9.13 4.54
CA LEU A 355 5.29 10.38 5.29
C LEU A 355 5.80 10.11 6.70
N PRO A 356 6.48 11.08 7.34
CA PRO A 356 7.14 10.87 8.63
C PRO A 356 6.20 10.54 9.78
N ASP A 357 4.95 10.98 9.70
CA ASP A 357 3.91 10.69 10.69
C ASP A 357 3.10 9.42 10.37
N MET A 358 3.53 8.65 9.36
CA MET A 358 2.96 7.36 8.96
C MET A 358 1.50 7.42 8.46
N LYS A 359 0.93 8.60 8.29
CA LYS A 359 -0.44 8.81 7.81
C LYS A 359 -0.45 9.38 6.40
N PRO A 360 -1.41 9.01 5.54
CA PRO A 360 -1.55 9.65 4.23
C PRO A 360 -1.98 11.11 4.33
N VAL A 361 -1.76 11.87 3.27
CA VAL A 361 -2.43 13.15 3.03
C VAL A 361 -3.71 12.86 2.27
N ILE A 362 -4.85 13.26 2.82
CA ILE A 362 -6.18 13.15 2.21
C ILE A 362 -6.94 14.44 2.50
N GLY A 363 -7.32 15.19 1.46
CA GLY A 363 -8.11 16.41 1.63
C GLY A 363 -7.73 17.55 0.68
N PRO A 364 -8.29 18.77 0.92
CA PRO A 364 -8.03 19.92 0.07
C PRO A 364 -6.58 20.40 0.18
N ALA A 365 -6.07 20.92 -0.92
CA ALA A 365 -4.78 21.61 -0.94
C ALA A 365 -4.93 22.99 -0.27
N PRO A 366 -4.05 23.36 0.70
CA PRO A 366 -4.28 24.55 1.52
C PRO A 366 -4.09 25.89 0.79
N LYS A 367 -3.44 25.90 -0.37
CA LYS A 367 -3.14 27.13 -1.14
C LYS A 367 -3.93 27.29 -2.44
N HIS A 368 -4.67 26.27 -2.86
CA HIS A 368 -5.34 26.28 -4.17
C HIS A 368 -6.74 25.69 -4.04
N GLN A 369 -7.74 26.48 -4.39
CA GLN A 369 -9.12 26.02 -4.43
C GLN A 369 -9.33 25.02 -5.57
N GLY A 370 -10.15 23.99 -5.34
CA GLY A 370 -10.45 22.95 -6.33
C GLY A 370 -9.29 21.96 -6.56
N LEU A 371 -8.19 22.06 -5.79
CA LEU A 371 -7.12 21.07 -5.79
C LEU A 371 -7.24 20.16 -4.56
N TRP A 372 -7.20 18.85 -4.81
CA TRP A 372 -7.33 17.82 -3.78
C TRP A 372 -6.13 16.88 -3.80
N LEU A 373 -5.75 16.39 -2.64
CA LEU A 373 -4.55 15.59 -2.45
C LEU A 373 -4.89 14.23 -1.84
N ALA A 374 -4.34 13.15 -2.41
CA ALA A 374 -4.51 11.78 -1.92
C ALA A 374 -3.24 10.95 -2.16
N PHE A 375 -2.27 11.03 -1.25
CA PHE A 375 -0.99 10.31 -1.39
C PHE A 375 -0.34 10.02 -0.04
N GLY A 376 0.79 9.30 -0.05
CA GLY A 376 1.55 9.05 1.17
C GLY A 376 1.07 7.86 2.00
N HIS A 377 0.29 6.95 1.41
CA HIS A 377 -0.31 5.78 2.08
C HIS A 377 0.69 4.71 2.53
N GLY A 378 1.98 4.90 2.28
CA GLY A 378 3.02 3.93 2.67
C GLY A 378 2.77 2.54 2.08
N HIS A 379 2.66 1.55 2.96
CA HIS A 379 2.39 0.16 2.58
C HIS A 379 0.91 -0.10 2.26
N GLN A 380 0.02 0.79 2.69
CA GLN A 380 -1.42 0.53 2.75
C GLN A 380 -2.22 1.21 1.62
N GLY A 381 -1.57 1.70 0.58
CA GLY A 381 -2.28 2.32 -0.54
C GLY A 381 -3.26 1.38 -1.24
N PHE A 382 -2.97 0.08 -1.26
CA PHE A 382 -3.87 -0.95 -1.77
C PHE A 382 -5.07 -1.18 -0.83
N THR A 383 -4.81 -1.33 0.46
CA THR A 383 -5.82 -1.49 1.52
C THR A 383 -6.74 -0.28 1.64
N LEU A 384 -6.19 0.93 1.56
CA LEU A 384 -6.88 2.18 1.89
C LEU A 384 -7.46 2.93 0.68
N GLY A 385 -7.23 2.44 -0.53
CA GLY A 385 -7.70 3.13 -1.74
C GLY A 385 -9.19 3.42 -1.74
N PRO A 386 -10.06 2.41 -1.60
CA PRO A 386 -11.51 2.61 -1.54
C PRO A 386 -11.97 3.52 -0.40
N ALA A 387 -11.43 3.37 0.81
CA ALA A 387 -11.74 4.26 1.93
C ALA A 387 -11.33 5.71 1.64
N THR A 388 -10.13 5.90 1.07
CA THR A 388 -9.67 7.22 0.61
C THR A 388 -10.61 7.80 -0.47
N GLY A 389 -11.04 6.96 -1.40
CA GLY A 389 -11.96 7.36 -2.46
C GLY A 389 -13.28 7.86 -1.91
N GLN A 390 -13.91 7.10 -1.02
CA GLN A 390 -15.16 7.48 -0.37
C GLN A 390 -15.02 8.78 0.42
N LEU A 391 -14.06 8.83 1.36
CA LEU A 391 -13.87 9.97 2.25
C LEU A 391 -13.54 11.25 1.49
N LEU A 392 -12.68 11.17 0.45
CA LEU A 392 -12.35 12.34 -0.35
C LEU A 392 -13.54 12.81 -1.18
N ALA A 393 -14.34 11.90 -1.72
CA ALA A 393 -15.55 12.27 -2.46
C ALA A 393 -16.60 12.92 -1.54
N ASP A 394 -16.77 12.42 -0.30
CA ASP A 394 -17.64 13.05 0.70
C ASP A 394 -17.17 14.48 1.01
N MET A 395 -15.85 14.69 1.22
CA MET A 395 -15.28 16.03 1.44
C MET A 395 -15.48 16.96 0.25
N ILE A 396 -15.37 16.48 -0.99
CA ILE A 396 -15.56 17.26 -2.22
C ILE A 396 -17.01 17.72 -2.34
N GLU A 397 -17.95 16.88 -1.95
CA GLU A 397 -19.40 17.22 -1.94
C GLU A 397 -19.83 18.02 -0.70
N GLY A 398 -18.95 18.19 0.31
CA GLY A 398 -19.29 18.86 1.56
C GLY A 398 -20.14 17.99 2.49
N GLU A 399 -20.17 16.69 2.24
CA GLU A 399 -20.87 15.71 3.07
C GLU A 399 -20.06 15.33 4.31
N PRO A 400 -20.73 14.91 5.40
CA PRO A 400 -20.04 14.42 6.59
C PRO A 400 -19.22 13.17 6.29
N THR A 401 -17.96 13.16 6.72
CA THR A 401 -17.10 11.99 6.64
C THR A 401 -17.32 11.03 7.80
N GLU A 402 -17.16 9.72 7.56
CA GLU A 402 -17.38 8.68 8.59
C GLU A 402 -16.35 8.74 9.73
N ILE A 403 -15.18 9.34 9.48
CA ILE A 403 -14.11 9.54 10.47
C ILE A 403 -13.66 11.00 10.47
N ASP A 404 -12.98 11.41 11.55
CA ASP A 404 -12.31 12.72 11.59
C ASP A 404 -11.16 12.78 10.58
N MET A 405 -11.27 13.73 9.63
CA MET A 405 -10.26 13.94 8.58
C MET A 405 -9.16 14.93 8.98
N ALA A 406 -9.25 15.62 10.11
CA ALA A 406 -8.24 16.57 10.56
C ALA A 406 -6.82 15.94 10.65
N PRO A 407 -6.63 14.69 11.11
CA PRO A 407 -5.33 14.05 11.16
C PRO A 407 -4.68 13.78 9.80
N PHE A 408 -5.45 13.85 8.71
CA PHE A 408 -5.00 13.50 7.34
C PHE A 408 -4.82 14.72 6.43
N ARG A 409 -5.13 15.92 6.92
CA ARG A 409 -5.03 17.17 6.15
C ARG A 409 -3.59 17.48 5.75
N ALA A 410 -3.44 18.21 4.63
CA ALA A 410 -2.14 18.59 4.07
C ALA A 410 -1.42 19.68 4.90
N ASP A 411 -2.17 20.54 5.57
CA ASP A 411 -1.65 21.67 6.38
C ASP A 411 -1.05 21.25 7.72
N ARG A 412 -0.96 19.96 8.02
CA ARG A 412 -0.25 19.43 9.19
C ARG A 412 1.29 19.38 9.02
N PHE A 413 1.79 19.72 7.81
CA PHE A 413 3.21 19.79 7.47
C PHE A 413 3.68 21.22 7.16
#